data_f920bbb1bcf1dc65298afc3f989183de
#
_entry.id   f920bbb1bcf1dc65298afc3f989183de
#
_cell.length_a   1.000
_cell.length_b   1.000
_cell.length_c   1.000
_cell.angle_alpha   90.00
_cell.angle_beta   90.00
_cell.angle_gamma   90.00
#
_symmetry.space_group_name_H-M   'P 1'
#
loop_
_entity.id
_entity.type
_entity.pdbx_description
1 polymer ?
#
loop_
_entity_poly.entity_id
_entity_poly.type
_entity_poly.pdbx_seq_one_letter_code
_entity_poly.pdbx_strand_id
1 'polypeptide(L)'
;MSPADALISIDGVAMSTGSQNLKLATKKYKLSVSKNGFETKTISINPRPKIPQAVSIQLITTEEAYWASRPGVIRTPLGNKLKLFKPKDEVFSMGAPRREPGRRANEAEKRIQLQRPFYFAITETSNKEYRQWKSEHNSSSIRGLSLDLNDQPVANIAWQDAALFCNWLSEKENLPKFYNVVGDRVTSINWDSNGYRLPTESEWSWVAKVTKAGSTKVFPWNSPSYPPPFVSGNYADESAKSMLPFTISNYNDSFPVSASVGSFQPNEKGIFNLSGNVAEWVNDFYEIRVNKSEPLVDYRGPNTGNRHVIRGASWALGSRSELRLSYREPGNNGKIDVGFRIARYVDKPKVDL
;
A
#
# COMPACT_ATOMS: atom_id res chain seq x y z
N MET A 1 -16.60 -7.62 -33.40
CA MET A 1 -16.82 -8.14 -32.04
C MET A 1 -15.49 -8.62 -31.47
N SER A 2 -15.24 -8.39 -30.21
CA SER A 2 -14.05 -8.91 -29.50
C SER A 2 -14.53 -9.46 -28.13
N PRO A 3 -14.17 -10.69 -27.75
CA PRO A 3 -13.42 -11.69 -28.54
C PRO A 3 -14.23 -12.23 -29.73
N ALA A 4 -13.54 -12.75 -30.75
CA ALA A 4 -14.15 -13.10 -32.04
C ALA A 4 -15.10 -14.33 -31.96
N ASP A 5 -14.97 -15.15 -30.93
CA ASP A 5 -15.72 -16.39 -30.71
C ASP A 5 -16.81 -16.27 -29.63
N ALA A 6 -17.14 -15.03 -29.21
CA ALA A 6 -18.23 -14.84 -28.25
C ALA A 6 -19.60 -15.22 -28.85
N LEU A 7 -20.46 -15.79 -28.00
CA LEU A 7 -21.83 -16.21 -28.35
C LEU A 7 -22.74 -15.00 -28.44
N ILE A 8 -23.51 -14.91 -29.52
CA ILE A 8 -24.56 -13.92 -29.69
C ILE A 8 -25.92 -14.56 -29.39
N SER A 9 -26.74 -13.87 -28.61
CA SER A 9 -28.13 -14.25 -28.33
C SER A 9 -29.06 -13.06 -28.60
N ILE A 10 -30.22 -13.31 -29.15
CA ILE A 10 -31.28 -12.31 -29.41
C ILE A 10 -32.54 -12.76 -28.65
N ASP A 11 -33.07 -11.89 -27.79
CA ASP A 11 -34.23 -12.14 -26.93
C ASP A 11 -34.10 -13.49 -26.16
N GLY A 12 -32.86 -13.82 -25.73
CA GLY A 12 -32.54 -15.06 -25.02
C GLY A 12 -32.31 -16.30 -25.92
N VAL A 13 -32.50 -16.20 -27.21
CA VAL A 13 -32.23 -17.31 -28.15
C VAL A 13 -30.82 -17.22 -28.66
N ALA A 14 -30.02 -18.27 -28.44
CA ALA A 14 -28.66 -18.37 -28.94
C ALA A 14 -28.66 -18.44 -30.48
N MET A 15 -27.86 -17.61 -31.11
CA MET A 15 -27.74 -17.56 -32.57
C MET A 15 -26.51 -18.32 -33.05
N SER A 16 -25.35 -17.70 -32.92
CA SER A 16 -24.05 -18.31 -33.26
C SER A 16 -22.93 -17.56 -32.55
N THR A 17 -21.70 -18.01 -32.73
CA THR A 17 -20.50 -17.33 -32.26
C THR A 17 -19.92 -16.44 -33.37
N GLY A 18 -19.24 -15.38 -32.94
CA GLY A 18 -18.51 -14.50 -33.83
C GLY A 18 -19.35 -13.42 -34.49
N SER A 19 -18.68 -12.58 -35.30
CA SER A 19 -19.33 -11.51 -36.05
C SER A 19 -20.19 -12.08 -37.17
N GLN A 20 -21.42 -11.59 -37.30
CA GLN A 20 -22.37 -12.09 -38.30
C GLN A 20 -23.32 -11.01 -38.78
N ASN A 21 -23.90 -11.22 -39.96
CA ASN A 21 -24.97 -10.40 -40.50
C ASN A 21 -26.35 -11.03 -40.17
N LEU A 22 -27.18 -10.28 -39.48
CA LEU A 22 -28.50 -10.72 -39.05
C LEU A 22 -29.57 -9.95 -39.81
N LYS A 23 -30.56 -10.67 -40.34
CA LYS A 23 -31.79 -10.06 -40.94
C LYS A 23 -32.86 -10.09 -39.83
N LEU A 24 -33.21 -8.94 -39.30
CA LEU A 24 -34.19 -8.79 -38.21
C LEU A 24 -35.38 -7.93 -38.68
N ALA A 25 -36.55 -8.27 -38.20
CA ALA A 25 -37.76 -7.45 -38.40
C ALA A 25 -37.61 -6.11 -37.64
N THR A 26 -38.42 -5.11 -38.05
CA THR A 26 -38.41 -3.78 -37.40
C THR A 26 -39.17 -3.82 -36.09
N LYS A 27 -38.51 -4.28 -35.02
CA LYS A 27 -38.95 -4.23 -33.62
C LYS A 27 -37.75 -4.12 -32.69
N LYS A 28 -38.00 -3.82 -31.43
CA LYS A 28 -36.96 -3.78 -30.42
C LYS A 28 -36.52 -5.18 -30.05
N TYR A 29 -35.21 -5.43 -30.02
CA TYR A 29 -34.59 -6.68 -29.59
C TYR A 29 -33.60 -6.43 -28.45
N LYS A 30 -33.43 -7.44 -27.61
CA LYS A 30 -32.36 -7.52 -26.62
C LYS A 30 -31.22 -8.38 -27.17
N LEU A 31 -30.12 -7.74 -27.55
CA LEU A 31 -28.93 -8.40 -28.05
C LEU A 31 -27.98 -8.62 -26.87
N SER A 32 -27.64 -9.87 -26.59
CA SER A 32 -26.67 -10.25 -25.57
C SER A 32 -25.45 -10.92 -26.22
N VAL A 33 -24.27 -10.56 -25.76
CA VAL A 33 -23.01 -11.19 -26.17
C VAL A 33 -22.31 -11.71 -24.93
N SER A 34 -21.95 -13.00 -24.92
CA SER A 34 -21.38 -13.69 -23.77
C SER A 34 -20.23 -14.59 -24.19
N LYS A 35 -19.28 -14.78 -23.26
CA LYS A 35 -18.21 -15.76 -23.36
C LYS A 35 -17.76 -16.13 -21.97
N ASN A 36 -17.37 -17.41 -21.75
CA ASN A 36 -16.82 -17.82 -20.46
C ASN A 36 -15.55 -17.02 -20.12
N GLY A 37 -15.46 -16.55 -18.87
CA GLY A 37 -14.38 -15.68 -18.40
C GLY A 37 -14.53 -14.19 -18.78
N PHE A 38 -15.67 -13.80 -19.38
CA PHE A 38 -15.99 -12.41 -19.74
C PHE A 38 -17.34 -11.97 -19.17
N GLU A 39 -17.47 -10.67 -18.92
CA GLU A 39 -18.75 -10.07 -18.56
C GLU A 39 -19.71 -10.08 -19.74
N THR A 40 -20.93 -10.58 -19.53
CA THR A 40 -21.98 -10.57 -20.55
C THR A 40 -22.45 -9.15 -20.79
N LYS A 41 -22.36 -8.69 -22.04
CA LYS A 41 -22.85 -7.37 -22.45
C LYS A 41 -24.19 -7.48 -23.14
N THR A 42 -25.18 -6.76 -22.64
CA THR A 42 -26.53 -6.72 -23.20
C THR A 42 -26.87 -5.30 -23.64
N ILE A 43 -27.36 -5.15 -24.85
CA ILE A 43 -27.82 -3.89 -25.43
C ILE A 43 -29.21 -4.05 -26.06
N SER A 44 -29.94 -2.96 -26.16
CA SER A 44 -31.19 -2.91 -26.95
C SER A 44 -30.88 -2.40 -28.34
N ILE A 45 -31.35 -3.11 -29.36
CA ILE A 45 -31.25 -2.71 -30.75
C ILE A 45 -32.62 -2.54 -31.34
N ASN A 46 -32.78 -1.59 -32.30
CA ASN A 46 -34.02 -1.36 -33.01
C ASN A 46 -33.70 -1.26 -34.53
N PRO A 47 -33.76 -2.36 -35.29
CA PRO A 47 -33.46 -2.40 -36.68
C PRO A 47 -34.32 -1.46 -37.48
N ARG A 48 -33.75 -0.73 -38.45
CA ARG A 48 -34.45 0.15 -39.40
C ARG A 48 -34.59 -0.54 -40.72
N PRO A 49 -35.76 -0.40 -41.41
CA PRO A 49 -35.97 -1.03 -42.69
C PRO A 49 -34.96 -0.52 -43.72
N LYS A 50 -34.41 -1.44 -44.51
CA LYS A 50 -33.51 -1.15 -45.64
C LYS A 50 -32.20 -0.40 -45.29
N ILE A 51 -31.85 -0.18 -44.03
CA ILE A 51 -30.64 0.49 -43.59
C ILE A 51 -29.75 -0.51 -42.82
N PRO A 52 -28.58 -0.90 -43.37
CA PRO A 52 -27.61 -1.68 -42.63
C PRO A 52 -27.15 -0.93 -41.37
N GLN A 53 -27.15 -1.58 -40.24
CA GLN A 53 -26.69 -1.02 -38.95
C GLN A 53 -25.56 -1.88 -38.41
N ALA A 54 -24.38 -1.26 -38.20
CA ALA A 54 -23.25 -1.94 -37.58
C ALA A 54 -23.31 -1.78 -36.07
N VAL A 55 -23.18 -2.89 -35.34
CA VAL A 55 -23.06 -2.91 -33.91
C VAL A 55 -21.71 -3.50 -33.53
N SER A 56 -20.86 -2.70 -32.91
CA SER A 56 -19.57 -3.14 -32.39
C SER A 56 -19.66 -3.41 -30.89
N ILE A 57 -19.29 -4.62 -30.47
CA ILE A 57 -19.31 -5.02 -29.07
C ILE A 57 -17.92 -5.55 -28.71
N GLN A 58 -17.38 -4.98 -27.63
CA GLN A 58 -16.19 -5.47 -26.96
C GLN A 58 -16.59 -5.92 -25.55
N LEU A 59 -16.29 -7.16 -25.23
CA LEU A 59 -16.40 -7.70 -23.87
C LEU A 59 -15.12 -7.39 -23.10
N ILE A 60 -15.27 -7.21 -21.80
CA ILE A 60 -14.18 -7.15 -20.84
C ILE A 60 -14.14 -8.47 -20.07
N THR A 61 -12.99 -8.92 -19.64
CA THR A 61 -12.88 -10.12 -18.80
C THR A 61 -13.58 -9.90 -17.45
N THR A 62 -14.04 -10.96 -16.80
CA THR A 62 -14.58 -10.89 -15.45
C THR A 62 -13.59 -10.30 -14.46
N GLU A 63 -12.30 -10.53 -14.69
CA GLU A 63 -11.23 -9.93 -13.90
C GLU A 63 -11.11 -8.41 -14.14
N GLU A 64 -11.12 -7.95 -15.40
CA GLU A 64 -11.12 -6.52 -15.72
C GLU A 64 -12.34 -5.81 -15.11
N ALA A 65 -13.52 -6.41 -15.23
CA ALA A 65 -14.75 -5.89 -14.63
C ALA A 65 -14.67 -5.82 -13.09
N TYR A 66 -14.14 -6.87 -12.48
CA TYR A 66 -13.88 -6.90 -11.04
C TYR A 66 -12.99 -5.73 -10.62
N TRP A 67 -11.87 -5.54 -11.31
CA TRP A 67 -10.96 -4.44 -10.98
C TRP A 67 -11.52 -3.05 -11.30
N ALA A 68 -12.35 -2.93 -12.35
CA ALA A 68 -13.03 -1.68 -12.70
C ALA A 68 -14.07 -1.28 -11.64
N SER A 69 -14.69 -2.24 -10.97
CA SER A 69 -15.67 -2.02 -9.90
C SER A 69 -15.03 -1.64 -8.56
N ARG A 70 -13.70 -1.82 -8.38
CA ARG A 70 -13.02 -1.55 -7.12
C ARG A 70 -12.65 -0.07 -7.01
N PRO A 71 -13.01 0.60 -5.89
CA PRO A 71 -12.64 2.00 -5.71
C PRO A 71 -11.12 2.15 -5.62
N GLY A 72 -10.58 3.14 -6.33
CA GLY A 72 -9.14 3.47 -6.28
C GLY A 72 -8.68 3.97 -4.90
N VAL A 73 -9.64 4.46 -4.09
CA VAL A 73 -9.42 4.88 -2.70
C VAL A 73 -10.61 4.44 -1.87
N ILE A 74 -10.35 3.79 -0.73
CA ILE A 74 -11.34 3.48 0.30
C ILE A 74 -11.11 4.35 1.54
N ARG A 75 -12.12 4.47 2.39
CA ARG A 75 -12.03 5.13 3.70
C ARG A 75 -12.38 4.13 4.79
N THR A 76 -11.61 4.16 5.87
CA THR A 76 -11.95 3.43 7.10
C THR A 76 -13.07 4.16 7.87
N PRO A 77 -13.72 3.51 8.84
CA PRO A 77 -14.64 4.17 9.77
C PRO A 77 -14.00 5.33 10.56
N LEU A 78 -12.67 5.35 10.69
CA LEU A 78 -11.92 6.41 11.37
C LEU A 78 -11.60 7.60 10.46
N GLY A 79 -11.84 7.47 9.15
CA GLY A 79 -11.57 8.50 8.14
C GLY A 79 -10.27 8.34 7.38
N ASN A 80 -9.36 7.40 7.77
CA ASN A 80 -8.14 7.11 7.00
C ASN A 80 -8.49 6.77 5.56
N LYS A 81 -7.70 7.29 4.64
CA LYS A 81 -7.79 6.97 3.23
C LYS A 81 -6.74 5.91 2.87
N LEU A 82 -7.15 4.85 2.23
CA LEU A 82 -6.23 3.86 1.66
C LEU A 82 -6.36 3.84 0.15
N LYS A 83 -5.23 3.90 -0.53
CA LYS A 83 -5.13 3.86 -1.98
C LYS A 83 -4.88 2.44 -2.48
N LEU A 84 -5.58 2.06 -3.55
CA LEU A 84 -5.40 0.78 -4.23
C LEU A 84 -4.10 0.77 -5.03
N PHE A 85 -3.29 -0.26 -4.83
CA PHE A 85 -2.13 -0.61 -5.63
C PHE A 85 -2.34 -1.96 -6.28
N LYS A 86 -2.05 -2.02 -7.59
CA LYS A 86 -2.06 -3.23 -8.41
C LYS A 86 -0.66 -3.39 -8.98
N PRO A 87 0.25 -4.09 -8.30
CA PRO A 87 1.56 -4.40 -8.87
C PRO A 87 1.40 -5.17 -10.18
N LYS A 88 2.27 -4.90 -11.16
CA LYS A 88 2.19 -5.48 -12.51
C LYS A 88 3.22 -6.60 -12.72
N ASP A 89 3.42 -7.45 -11.75
CA ASP A 89 4.43 -8.52 -11.81
C ASP A 89 5.88 -8.05 -12.05
N GLU A 90 6.13 -6.76 -11.89
CA GLU A 90 7.45 -6.17 -12.06
C GLU A 90 8.38 -6.59 -10.91
N VAL A 91 9.57 -7.06 -11.26
CA VAL A 91 10.59 -7.37 -10.28
C VAL A 91 11.36 -6.11 -9.91
N PHE A 92 11.40 -5.79 -8.62
CA PHE A 92 12.21 -4.68 -8.11
C PHE A 92 13.24 -5.14 -7.08
N SER A 93 14.27 -4.32 -6.85
CA SER A 93 15.27 -4.57 -5.82
C SER A 93 14.87 -3.90 -4.51
N MET A 94 14.57 -4.70 -3.48
CA MET A 94 14.46 -4.27 -2.09
C MET A 94 15.85 -4.38 -1.43
N GLY A 95 16.21 -3.41 -0.58
CA GLY A 95 17.56 -3.28 -0.04
C GLY A 95 18.41 -2.31 -0.85
N ALA A 96 19.72 -2.43 -0.76
CA ALA A 96 20.68 -1.54 -1.41
C ALA A 96 21.88 -2.28 -1.98
N PRO A 97 22.38 -1.89 -3.18
CA PRO A 97 23.59 -2.47 -3.76
C PRO A 97 24.80 -2.20 -2.87
N ARG A 98 25.78 -3.10 -2.88
CA ARG A 98 26.94 -3.08 -1.98
C ARG A 98 27.72 -1.76 -2.02
N ARG A 99 27.71 -1.06 -3.15
CA ARG A 99 28.45 0.19 -3.36
C ARG A 99 27.62 1.46 -3.07
N GLU A 100 26.35 1.31 -2.64
CA GLU A 100 25.53 2.48 -2.33
C GLU A 100 26.06 3.20 -1.08
N PRO A 101 26.40 4.51 -1.17
CA PRO A 101 26.94 5.25 -0.05
C PRO A 101 25.96 5.29 1.13
N GLY A 102 26.45 4.94 2.32
CA GLY A 102 25.62 4.87 3.54
C GLY A 102 24.90 3.55 3.76
N ARG A 103 25.06 2.56 2.85
CA ARG A 103 24.46 1.23 3.01
C ARG A 103 24.92 0.56 4.30
N ARG A 104 23.97 -0.07 5.01
CA ARG A 104 24.23 -0.92 6.18
C ARG A 104 24.25 -2.41 5.79
N ALA A 105 24.89 -3.24 6.60
CA ALA A 105 25.02 -4.69 6.36
C ALA A 105 23.64 -5.40 6.28
N ASN A 106 22.66 -4.92 7.03
CA ASN A 106 21.29 -5.47 7.09
C ASN A 106 20.40 -5.12 5.89
N GLU A 107 20.92 -4.33 4.94
CA GLU A 107 20.20 -3.90 3.75
C GLU A 107 20.57 -4.74 2.51
N ALA A 108 20.77 -6.04 2.69
CA ALA A 108 21.05 -6.95 1.59
C ALA A 108 19.96 -6.89 0.52
N GLU A 109 20.37 -6.82 -0.74
CA GLU A 109 19.43 -6.79 -1.87
C GLU A 109 18.65 -8.08 -1.97
N LYS A 110 17.35 -7.94 -2.26
CA LYS A 110 16.43 -9.03 -2.56
C LYS A 110 15.64 -8.64 -3.81
N ARG A 111 15.57 -9.53 -4.77
CA ARG A 111 14.68 -9.37 -5.93
C ARG A 111 13.27 -9.75 -5.49
N ILE A 112 12.33 -8.82 -5.59
CA ILE A 112 10.95 -9.00 -5.14
C ILE A 112 10.00 -8.80 -6.31
N GLN A 113 8.99 -9.66 -6.40
CA GLN A 113 7.86 -9.55 -7.30
C GLN A 113 6.58 -9.48 -6.47
N LEU A 114 5.86 -8.38 -6.54
CA LEU A 114 4.54 -8.26 -5.90
C LEU A 114 3.47 -8.60 -6.94
N GLN A 115 2.58 -9.51 -6.57
CA GLN A 115 1.47 -9.95 -7.43
C GLN A 115 0.12 -9.62 -6.81
N ARG A 116 0.02 -9.70 -5.48
CA ARG A 116 -1.26 -9.50 -4.80
C ARG A 116 -1.61 -8.02 -4.65
N PRO A 117 -2.74 -7.55 -5.21
CA PRO A 117 -3.20 -6.18 -5.01
C PRO A 117 -3.55 -5.88 -3.56
N PHE A 118 -3.27 -4.64 -3.15
CA PHE A 118 -3.48 -4.19 -1.78
C PHE A 118 -3.89 -2.71 -1.71
N TYR A 119 -4.61 -2.38 -0.66
CA TYR A 119 -4.83 -1.01 -0.21
C TYR A 119 -3.75 -0.62 0.80
N PHE A 120 -3.28 0.62 0.71
CA PHE A 120 -2.20 1.15 1.54
C PHE A 120 -2.58 2.55 2.03
N ALA A 121 -2.49 2.80 3.31
CA ALA A 121 -2.86 4.08 3.89
C ALA A 121 -2.03 5.23 3.31
N ILE A 122 -2.73 6.32 2.95
CA ILE A 122 -2.12 7.50 2.33
C ILE A 122 -1.22 8.23 3.33
N THR A 123 -1.58 8.23 4.60
CA THR A 123 -0.83 8.81 5.72
C THR A 123 -0.54 7.77 6.78
N GLU A 124 0.30 8.12 7.75
CA GLU A 124 0.45 7.39 9.00
C GLU A 124 -0.88 7.38 9.77
N THR A 125 -1.05 6.47 10.72
CA THR A 125 -2.17 6.49 11.69
C THR A 125 -1.92 7.61 12.71
N SER A 126 -2.89 8.50 12.90
CA SER A 126 -2.79 9.63 13.83
C SER A 126 -3.12 9.23 15.27
N ASN A 127 -2.71 10.05 16.24
CA ASN A 127 -3.09 9.93 17.65
C ASN A 127 -4.61 9.89 17.83
N LYS A 128 -5.34 10.77 17.11
CA LYS A 128 -6.80 10.84 17.14
C LYS A 128 -7.43 9.51 16.71
N GLU A 129 -6.92 8.88 15.66
CA GLU A 129 -7.44 7.62 15.14
C GLU A 129 -7.12 6.46 16.09
N TYR A 130 -5.90 6.42 16.61
CA TYR A 130 -5.48 5.36 17.54
C TYR A 130 -6.25 5.42 18.86
N ARG A 131 -6.53 6.62 19.39
CA ARG A 131 -7.31 6.80 20.62
C ARG A 131 -8.79 6.39 20.50
N GLN A 132 -9.31 6.17 19.29
CA GLN A 132 -10.62 5.51 19.14
C GLN A 132 -10.61 4.04 19.63
N TRP A 133 -9.43 3.44 19.71
CA TRP A 133 -9.22 2.09 20.25
C TRP A 133 -8.71 2.13 21.67
N LYS A 134 -7.63 2.87 21.93
CA LYS A 134 -7.02 3.02 23.27
C LYS A 134 -7.07 4.50 23.65
N SER A 135 -8.15 4.91 24.32
CA SER A 135 -8.40 6.32 24.70
C SER A 135 -7.28 6.91 25.56
N GLU A 136 -6.66 6.07 26.44
CA GLU A 136 -5.62 6.49 27.40
C GLU A 136 -4.21 6.51 26.77
N HIS A 137 -4.07 6.18 25.48
CA HIS A 137 -2.76 6.20 24.86
C HIS A 137 -2.18 7.60 24.79
N ASN A 138 -0.86 7.68 25.10
CA ASN A 138 -0.07 8.91 25.04
C ASN A 138 1.23 8.65 24.27
N SER A 139 1.41 9.38 23.18
CA SER A 139 2.63 9.31 22.36
C SER A 139 3.83 10.01 22.98
N SER A 140 3.67 10.55 24.20
CA SER A 140 4.73 11.21 24.98
C SER A 140 5.06 12.65 24.53
N SER A 141 6.12 13.18 25.06
CA SER A 141 6.71 14.46 24.72
C SER A 141 8.22 14.42 24.91
N ILE A 142 8.94 15.33 24.31
CA ILE A 142 10.37 15.51 24.52
C ILE A 142 10.69 16.98 24.76
N ARG A 143 11.34 17.29 25.88
CA ARG A 143 11.70 18.67 26.29
C ARG A 143 10.53 19.68 26.21
N GLY A 144 9.32 19.24 26.58
CA GLY A 144 8.12 20.06 26.57
C GLY A 144 7.42 20.16 25.23
N LEU A 145 7.95 19.56 24.15
CA LEU A 145 7.31 19.50 22.85
C LEU A 145 6.47 18.23 22.75
N SER A 146 5.20 18.38 22.44
CA SER A 146 4.23 17.28 22.39
C SER A 146 4.42 16.44 21.13
N LEU A 147 4.37 15.10 21.29
CA LEU A 147 4.21 14.11 20.23
C LEU A 147 2.76 13.58 20.19
N ASP A 148 1.88 14.13 21.00
CA ASP A 148 0.56 13.59 21.32
C ASP A 148 -0.62 14.45 20.83
N LEU A 149 -0.37 15.41 19.94
CA LEU A 149 -1.46 16.18 19.33
C LEU A 149 -2.30 15.27 18.42
N ASN A 150 -3.59 15.56 18.31
CA ASN A 150 -4.55 14.73 17.60
C ASN A 150 -4.12 14.33 16.18
N ASP A 151 -3.58 15.29 15.43
CA ASP A 151 -3.23 15.11 14.03
C ASP A 151 -1.76 14.67 13.81
N GLN A 152 -0.95 14.59 14.88
CA GLN A 152 0.38 13.97 14.78
C GLN A 152 0.24 12.45 14.65
N PRO A 153 1.20 11.75 14.00
CA PRO A 153 1.21 10.30 13.96
C PRO A 153 1.31 9.72 15.35
N VAL A 154 0.59 8.64 15.59
CA VAL A 154 0.75 7.87 16.83
C VAL A 154 2.17 7.32 16.90
N ALA A 155 2.78 7.43 18.07
CA ALA A 155 4.12 6.92 18.36
C ALA A 155 4.15 6.25 19.74
N ASN A 156 5.31 5.78 20.16
CA ASN A 156 5.49 5.11 21.47
C ASN A 156 4.57 3.88 21.64
N ILE A 157 4.36 3.12 20.58
CA ILE A 157 3.57 1.89 20.55
C ILE A 157 4.43 0.71 20.14
N ALA A 158 4.17 -0.43 20.75
CA ALA A 158 4.81 -1.70 20.36
C ALA A 158 4.20 -2.21 19.04
N TRP A 159 4.97 -3.04 18.29
CA TRP A 159 4.45 -3.73 17.11
C TRP A 159 3.17 -4.51 17.40
N GLN A 160 3.14 -5.18 18.53
CA GLN A 160 1.98 -5.94 19.02
C GLN A 160 0.71 -5.08 19.09
N ASP A 161 0.82 -3.86 19.62
CA ASP A 161 -0.31 -2.94 19.72
C ASP A 161 -0.78 -2.44 18.36
N ALA A 162 0.14 -2.15 17.44
CA ALA A 162 -0.22 -1.78 16.08
C ALA A 162 -0.96 -2.91 15.35
N ALA A 163 -0.55 -4.18 15.55
CA ALA A 163 -1.22 -5.35 15.00
C ALA A 163 -2.62 -5.55 15.59
N LEU A 164 -2.77 -5.39 16.90
CA LEU A 164 -4.07 -5.48 17.59
C LEU A 164 -5.03 -4.36 17.17
N PHE A 165 -4.52 -3.15 16.97
CA PHE A 165 -5.30 -2.05 16.40
C PHE A 165 -5.87 -2.41 15.01
N CYS A 166 -5.07 -3.04 14.15
CA CYS A 166 -5.53 -3.50 12.84
C CYS A 166 -6.67 -4.53 12.96
N ASN A 167 -6.58 -5.47 13.89
CA ASN A 167 -7.65 -6.42 14.15
C ASN A 167 -8.93 -5.74 14.65
N TRP A 168 -8.81 -4.83 15.61
CA TRP A 168 -9.93 -4.05 16.12
C TRP A 168 -10.60 -3.24 14.99
N LEU A 169 -9.82 -2.63 14.11
CA LEU A 169 -10.37 -1.89 12.97
C LEU A 169 -11.08 -2.82 11.98
N SER A 170 -10.57 -4.04 11.78
CA SER A 170 -11.23 -5.06 10.96
C SER A 170 -12.60 -5.44 11.53
N GLU A 171 -12.71 -5.60 12.85
CA GLU A 171 -13.97 -5.88 13.53
C GLU A 171 -15.01 -4.77 13.32
N LYS A 172 -14.60 -3.50 13.29
CA LYS A 172 -15.49 -2.36 13.03
C LYS A 172 -16.17 -2.41 11.66
N GLU A 173 -15.55 -3.09 10.70
CA GLU A 173 -16.10 -3.27 9.35
C GLU A 173 -16.59 -4.71 9.09
N ASN A 174 -16.69 -5.55 10.10
CA ASN A 174 -17.06 -6.98 9.98
C ASN A 174 -16.14 -7.75 9.01
N LEU A 175 -14.85 -7.36 8.99
CA LEU A 175 -13.83 -8.05 8.21
C LEU A 175 -13.16 -9.15 9.03
N PRO A 176 -12.68 -10.23 8.41
CA PRO A 176 -11.91 -11.24 9.12
C PRO A 176 -10.62 -10.67 9.67
N LYS A 177 -10.28 -11.01 10.90
CA LYS A 177 -9.00 -10.62 11.52
C LYS A 177 -7.82 -11.14 10.72
N PHE A 178 -6.79 -10.30 10.58
CA PHE A 178 -5.54 -10.70 9.92
C PHE A 178 -4.59 -11.42 10.89
N TYR A 179 -4.54 -10.98 12.14
CA TYR A 179 -3.70 -11.56 13.18
C TYR A 179 -4.50 -12.51 14.08
N ASN A 180 -4.05 -13.76 14.22
CA ASN A 180 -4.57 -14.67 15.21
C ASN A 180 -3.96 -14.35 16.58
N VAL A 181 -4.80 -14.28 17.60
CA VAL A 181 -4.43 -13.79 18.93
C VAL A 181 -4.81 -14.80 19.98
N VAL A 182 -3.91 -15.05 20.93
CA VAL A 182 -4.18 -15.84 22.15
C VAL A 182 -3.86 -14.95 23.34
N GLY A 183 -4.85 -14.68 24.20
CA GLY A 183 -4.77 -13.58 25.16
C GLY A 183 -4.56 -12.26 24.43
N ASP A 184 -3.50 -11.52 24.79
CA ASP A 184 -3.13 -10.26 24.15
C ASP A 184 -1.95 -10.40 23.16
N ARG A 185 -1.60 -11.63 22.77
CA ARG A 185 -0.44 -11.89 21.91
C ARG A 185 -0.84 -12.37 20.52
N VAL A 186 -0.27 -11.76 19.50
CA VAL A 186 -0.30 -12.29 18.14
C VAL A 186 0.53 -13.57 18.08
N THR A 187 -0.10 -14.67 17.65
CA THR A 187 0.53 -15.99 17.60
C THR A 187 0.75 -16.48 16.18
N SER A 188 -0.07 -16.04 15.23
CA SER A 188 0.07 -16.38 13.82
C SER A 188 -0.68 -15.38 12.93
N ILE A 189 -0.53 -15.51 11.63
CA ILE A 189 -1.08 -14.61 10.63
C ILE A 189 -1.99 -15.37 9.68
N ASN A 190 -3.20 -14.86 9.48
CA ASN A 190 -4.13 -15.34 8.45
C ASN A 190 -3.90 -14.57 7.15
N TRP A 191 -3.03 -15.08 6.29
CA TRP A 191 -2.68 -14.45 5.02
C TRP A 191 -3.81 -14.44 3.98
N ASP A 192 -4.87 -15.20 4.17
CA ASP A 192 -6.05 -15.18 3.30
C ASP A 192 -7.06 -14.11 3.70
N SER A 193 -6.88 -13.50 4.87
CA SER A 193 -7.73 -12.41 5.34
C SER A 193 -7.57 -11.17 4.45
N ASN A 194 -8.69 -10.48 4.22
CA ASN A 194 -8.77 -9.14 3.64
C ASN A 194 -8.93 -8.05 4.73
N GLY A 195 -8.78 -8.40 6.00
CA GLY A 195 -8.80 -7.46 7.10
C GLY A 195 -7.60 -6.50 7.11
N TYR A 196 -7.68 -5.50 7.98
CA TYR A 196 -6.59 -4.53 8.17
C TYR A 196 -5.38 -5.19 8.79
N ARG A 197 -4.21 -4.71 8.38
CA ARG A 197 -2.89 -5.19 8.80
C ARG A 197 -1.84 -4.11 8.67
N LEU A 198 -0.66 -4.34 9.20
CA LEU A 198 0.53 -3.60 8.82
C LEU A 198 0.93 -3.98 7.39
N PRO A 199 1.52 -3.07 6.60
CA PRO A 199 2.08 -3.43 5.31
C PRO A 199 3.23 -4.42 5.49
N THR A 200 3.49 -5.27 4.49
CA THR A 200 4.73 -6.03 4.47
C THR A 200 5.92 -5.12 4.16
N GLU A 201 7.13 -5.52 4.53
CA GLU A 201 8.34 -4.78 4.20
C GLU A 201 8.49 -4.61 2.68
N SER A 202 8.08 -5.61 1.91
CA SER A 202 8.10 -5.58 0.45
C SER A 202 7.12 -4.56 -0.13
N GLU A 203 5.88 -4.52 0.37
CA GLU A 203 4.87 -3.53 -0.03
C GLU A 203 5.32 -2.10 0.31
N TRP A 204 5.78 -1.88 1.54
CA TRP A 204 6.31 -0.59 1.98
C TRP A 204 7.47 -0.13 1.07
N SER A 205 8.42 -1.04 0.81
CA SER A 205 9.58 -0.74 -0.03
C SER A 205 9.19 -0.43 -1.48
N TRP A 206 8.24 -1.17 -2.04
CA TRP A 206 7.74 -0.93 -3.40
C TRP A 206 7.04 0.43 -3.51
N VAL A 207 6.17 0.75 -2.55
CA VAL A 207 5.46 2.03 -2.52
C VAL A 207 6.43 3.20 -2.36
N ALA A 208 7.46 3.05 -1.53
CA ALA A 208 8.44 4.10 -1.25
C ALA A 208 9.48 4.28 -2.37
N LYS A 209 10.04 3.18 -2.90
CA LYS A 209 11.22 3.21 -3.77
C LYS A 209 10.91 3.19 -5.26
N VAL A 210 9.91 2.38 -5.69
CA VAL A 210 9.65 2.18 -7.11
C VAL A 210 8.90 3.38 -7.67
N THR A 211 9.45 4.00 -8.72
CA THR A 211 8.81 5.11 -9.43
C THR A 211 7.69 4.61 -10.35
N LYS A 212 6.89 5.52 -10.88
CA LYS A 212 5.90 5.16 -11.92
C LYS A 212 6.55 4.61 -13.20
N ALA A 213 7.80 4.97 -13.45
CA ALA A 213 8.59 4.47 -14.59
C ALA A 213 9.31 3.13 -14.31
N GLY A 214 9.11 2.51 -13.14
CA GLY A 214 9.72 1.22 -12.76
C GLY A 214 11.15 1.33 -12.22
N SER A 215 11.77 2.51 -12.20
CA SER A 215 13.10 2.72 -11.58
C SER A 215 12.99 2.79 -10.06
N THR A 216 14.12 2.67 -9.35
CA THR A 216 14.17 2.77 -7.89
C THR A 216 14.90 4.03 -7.42
N LYS A 217 14.41 4.64 -6.34
CA LYS A 217 15.01 5.80 -5.67
C LYS A 217 15.88 5.37 -4.49
N VAL A 218 16.93 6.12 -4.24
CA VAL A 218 17.76 5.99 -3.02
C VAL A 218 17.13 6.74 -1.86
N PHE A 219 16.67 7.98 -2.11
CA PHE A 219 16.10 8.89 -1.13
C PHE A 219 14.63 9.22 -1.44
N PRO A 220 13.85 9.74 -0.48
CA PRO A 220 12.46 10.16 -0.71
C PRO A 220 12.31 11.27 -1.76
N TRP A 221 13.30 12.14 -1.89
CA TRP A 221 13.36 13.19 -2.91
C TRP A 221 13.95 12.69 -4.24
N ASN A 222 13.69 13.40 -5.32
CA ASN A 222 14.10 13.00 -6.68
C ASN A 222 15.57 13.35 -7.01
N SER A 223 16.50 13.12 -6.10
CA SER A 223 17.93 13.34 -6.29
C SER A 223 18.73 12.30 -5.52
N PRO A 224 19.90 11.84 -6.01
CA PRO A 224 20.82 11.02 -5.24
C PRO A 224 21.64 11.83 -4.21
N SER A 225 21.44 13.14 -4.15
CA SER A 225 22.18 14.05 -3.29
C SER A 225 21.79 13.88 -1.82
N TYR A 226 22.77 14.08 -0.95
CA TYR A 226 22.61 14.27 0.48
C TYR A 226 23.51 15.43 0.91
N PRO A 227 23.05 16.35 1.74
CA PRO A 227 21.72 16.44 2.39
C PRO A 227 20.56 16.68 1.40
N PRO A 228 19.29 16.65 1.87
CA PRO A 228 18.13 16.95 1.03
C PRO A 228 18.29 18.33 0.37
N PRO A 229 18.07 18.48 -0.95
CA PRO A 229 18.30 19.76 -1.64
C PRO A 229 17.19 20.80 -1.40
N PHE A 230 16.09 20.39 -0.78
CA PHE A 230 14.93 21.21 -0.41
C PHE A 230 14.17 20.53 0.72
N VAL A 231 13.22 21.23 1.34
CA VAL A 231 12.35 20.65 2.39
C VAL A 231 11.48 19.55 1.77
N SER A 232 11.84 18.30 2.03
CA SER A 232 11.24 17.11 1.43
C SER A 232 10.57 16.17 2.44
N GLY A 233 10.70 16.44 3.71
CA GLY A 233 10.12 15.64 4.80
C GLY A 233 10.59 16.16 6.16
N ASN A 234 10.05 15.61 7.23
CA ASN A 234 10.44 15.93 8.59
C ASN A 234 11.56 15.01 9.04
N TYR A 235 12.74 15.58 9.29
CA TYR A 235 13.98 14.89 9.68
C TYR A 235 14.63 15.61 10.86
N ALA A 236 15.76 15.08 11.36
CA ALA A 236 16.58 15.75 12.37
C ALA A 236 17.22 17.03 11.77
N ASP A 237 16.50 18.14 11.85
CA ASP A 237 16.80 19.42 11.25
C ASP A 237 17.34 20.45 12.24
N GLU A 238 17.61 21.67 11.79
CA GLU A 238 18.12 22.74 12.67
C GLU A 238 17.14 23.14 13.75
N SER A 239 15.81 22.96 13.57
CA SER A 239 14.81 23.26 14.59
C SER A 239 14.91 22.33 15.80
N ALA A 240 15.43 21.12 15.61
CA ALA A 240 15.65 20.11 16.66
C ALA A 240 17.06 20.16 17.30
N LYS A 241 17.91 21.12 16.92
CA LYS A 241 19.33 21.20 17.33
C LYS A 241 19.56 21.21 18.84
N SER A 242 18.65 21.78 19.61
CA SER A 242 18.73 21.79 21.08
C SER A 242 18.41 20.45 21.73
N MET A 243 17.82 19.52 20.98
CA MET A 243 17.27 18.24 21.49
C MET A 243 18.04 17.03 21.01
N LEU A 244 18.54 17.06 19.80
CA LEU A 244 19.16 15.93 19.13
C LEU A 244 20.69 16.08 19.10
N PRO A 245 21.43 14.97 19.22
CA PRO A 245 22.89 14.99 19.17
C PRO A 245 23.44 15.30 17.77
N PHE A 246 22.64 15.12 16.74
CA PHE A 246 22.97 15.37 15.35
C PHE A 246 21.78 15.96 14.62
N THR A 247 22.02 16.98 13.80
CA THR A 247 21.03 17.59 12.90
C THR A 247 21.65 17.86 11.55
N ILE A 248 20.82 17.86 10.51
CA ILE A 248 21.24 18.15 9.13
C ILE A 248 21.52 19.67 9.03
N SER A 249 22.76 20.04 8.73
CA SER A 249 23.14 21.44 8.53
C SER A 249 22.45 22.05 7.30
N ASN A 250 21.98 23.28 7.42
CA ASN A 250 21.26 24.03 6.38
C ASN A 250 19.97 23.34 5.91
N TYR A 251 19.35 22.54 6.78
CA TYR A 251 18.03 21.97 6.56
C TYR A 251 17.12 22.37 7.72
N ASN A 252 15.97 22.96 7.39
CA ASN A 252 14.98 23.37 8.39
C ASN A 252 13.59 23.13 7.82
N ASP A 253 12.87 22.14 8.36
CA ASP A 253 11.51 21.81 8.00
C ASP A 253 10.48 22.44 8.95
N SER A 254 10.96 23.17 9.97
CA SER A 254 10.17 23.88 10.97
C SER A 254 9.46 23.00 11.99
N PHE A 255 9.75 21.71 12.04
CA PHE A 255 9.14 20.78 12.99
C PHE A 255 10.21 20.07 13.83
N PRO A 256 10.49 20.55 15.05
CA PRO A 256 11.51 19.95 15.90
C PRO A 256 11.18 18.54 16.39
N VAL A 257 9.92 18.14 16.27
CA VAL A 257 9.36 16.79 16.54
C VAL A 257 8.39 16.41 15.43
N SER A 258 7.59 15.36 15.59
CA SER A 258 6.64 14.96 14.54
C SER A 258 5.67 16.09 14.16
N ALA A 259 5.47 16.25 12.86
CA ALA A 259 4.44 17.12 12.27
C ALA A 259 3.10 16.38 12.15
N SER A 260 2.02 17.09 11.89
CA SER A 260 0.72 16.50 11.56
C SER A 260 0.85 15.56 10.34
N VAL A 261 0.09 14.47 10.31
CA VAL A 261 0.08 13.54 9.18
C VAL A 261 -0.28 14.29 7.88
N GLY A 262 0.46 14.03 6.81
CA GLY A 262 0.21 14.68 5.53
C GLY A 262 0.75 16.11 5.38
N SER A 263 1.61 16.59 6.28
CA SER A 263 2.18 17.97 6.24
C SER A 263 3.15 18.21 5.10
N PHE A 264 3.76 17.19 4.53
CA PHE A 264 4.77 17.31 3.48
C PHE A 264 4.21 16.85 2.13
N GLN A 265 4.98 17.08 1.06
CA GLN A 265 4.56 16.66 -0.28
C GLN A 265 4.54 15.12 -0.38
N PRO A 266 3.48 14.53 -0.97
CA PRO A 266 3.43 13.10 -1.18
C PRO A 266 4.42 12.66 -2.26
N ASN A 267 4.79 11.38 -2.23
CA ASN A 267 5.56 10.78 -3.32
C ASN A 267 4.71 10.68 -4.61
N GLU A 268 5.31 10.24 -5.72
CA GLU A 268 4.64 10.07 -7.03
C GLU A 268 3.38 9.18 -6.98
N LYS A 269 3.30 8.28 -6.00
CA LYS A 269 2.16 7.40 -5.79
C LYS A 269 1.06 8.05 -4.93
N GLY A 270 1.28 9.29 -4.45
CA GLY A 270 0.34 10.03 -3.61
C GLY A 270 0.33 9.59 -2.15
N ILE A 271 1.45 9.04 -1.65
CA ILE A 271 1.63 8.60 -0.26
C ILE A 271 2.55 9.57 0.45
N PHE A 272 2.11 10.04 1.62
CA PHE A 272 2.82 11.03 2.44
C PHE A 272 3.81 10.36 3.40
N ASN A 273 4.87 11.08 3.71
CA ASN A 273 5.81 10.83 4.80
C ASN A 273 6.48 9.44 4.78
N LEU A 274 6.55 8.77 3.62
CA LEU A 274 7.35 7.55 3.52
C LEU A 274 8.84 7.92 3.65
N SER A 275 9.44 7.54 4.78
CA SER A 275 10.77 7.96 5.24
C SER A 275 10.83 9.45 5.62
N GLY A 276 10.32 9.75 6.78
CA GLY A 276 10.27 11.06 7.45
C GLY A 276 9.10 11.08 8.42
N ASN A 277 9.01 12.07 9.24
CA ASN A 277 8.03 12.25 10.31
C ASN A 277 8.18 11.19 11.41
N VAL A 278 7.57 10.01 11.27
CA VAL A 278 7.86 8.84 12.11
C VAL A 278 8.35 7.67 11.26
N ALA A 279 9.25 6.86 11.80
CA ALA A 279 9.56 5.55 11.24
C ALA A 279 8.36 4.61 11.47
N GLU A 280 8.23 3.54 10.70
CA GLU A 280 6.98 2.78 10.64
C GLU A 280 7.21 1.29 10.88
N TRP A 281 6.39 0.74 11.76
CA TRP A 281 6.24 -0.70 11.90
C TRP A 281 5.71 -1.31 10.60
N VAL A 282 6.35 -2.39 10.15
CA VAL A 282 5.83 -3.28 9.11
C VAL A 282 5.58 -4.68 9.66
N ASN A 283 4.86 -5.50 8.91
CA ASN A 283 4.42 -6.80 9.38
C ASN A 283 5.55 -7.80 9.66
N ASP A 284 6.63 -7.71 8.90
CA ASP A 284 7.65 -8.75 8.76
C ASP A 284 8.50 -8.90 10.01
N PHE A 285 8.87 -10.14 10.34
CA PHE A 285 9.97 -10.37 11.24
C PHE A 285 11.29 -9.91 10.63
N TYR A 286 12.16 -9.39 11.48
CA TYR A 286 13.47 -8.93 11.09
C TYR A 286 14.45 -10.08 10.87
N GLU A 287 15.09 -10.10 9.70
CA GLU A 287 16.21 -10.98 9.41
C GLU A 287 17.28 -10.28 8.57
N ILE A 288 18.52 -10.77 8.69
CA ILE A 288 19.64 -10.42 7.80
C ILE A 288 19.88 -11.63 6.91
N ARG A 289 19.30 -11.64 5.69
CA ARG A 289 19.54 -12.71 4.73
C ARG A 289 20.24 -12.22 3.51
N VAL A 290 21.16 -13.05 3.04
CA VAL A 290 21.83 -12.89 1.76
C VAL A 290 20.92 -13.45 0.64
N ASN A 291 21.04 -12.85 -0.50
CA ASN A 291 20.24 -12.96 -1.71
C ASN A 291 19.99 -14.40 -2.20
N LYS A 292 18.77 -14.66 -2.65
CA LYS A 292 18.46 -15.78 -3.56
C LYS A 292 18.50 -15.27 -5.00
N SER A 293 18.93 -16.09 -5.95
CA SER A 293 19.01 -15.74 -7.37
C SER A 293 17.64 -15.45 -7.98
N GLU A 294 16.61 -16.19 -7.56
CA GLU A 294 15.25 -16.06 -8.07
C GLU A 294 14.45 -14.98 -7.34
N PRO A 295 13.54 -14.29 -8.03
CA PRO A 295 12.63 -13.35 -7.40
C PRO A 295 11.76 -14.02 -6.34
N LEU A 296 11.58 -13.33 -5.20
CA LEU A 296 10.69 -13.75 -4.13
C LEU A 296 9.31 -13.14 -4.40
N VAL A 297 8.33 -14.00 -4.63
CA VAL A 297 6.94 -13.56 -4.88
C VAL A 297 6.24 -13.24 -3.57
N ASP A 298 5.62 -12.06 -3.50
CA ASP A 298 4.88 -11.55 -2.33
C ASP A 298 5.62 -11.82 -1.00
N TYR A 299 6.92 -11.52 -0.97
CA TYR A 299 7.78 -11.80 0.17
C TYR A 299 7.32 -11.07 1.45
N ARG A 300 7.27 -11.74 2.56
CA ARG A 300 6.73 -11.32 3.85
C ARG A 300 7.67 -11.57 5.03
N GLY A 301 8.97 -11.63 4.75
CA GLY A 301 9.96 -11.96 5.77
C GLY A 301 10.01 -13.46 6.11
N PRO A 302 10.74 -13.83 7.16
CA PRO A 302 10.77 -15.20 7.67
C PRO A 302 9.46 -15.52 8.42
N ASN A 303 9.14 -16.80 8.52
CA ASN A 303 7.92 -17.25 9.19
C ASN A 303 7.97 -17.06 10.71
N THR A 304 9.16 -16.97 11.29
CA THR A 304 9.39 -16.81 12.73
C THR A 304 10.50 -15.82 13.00
N GLY A 305 10.44 -15.16 14.13
CA GLY A 305 11.45 -14.21 14.58
C GLY A 305 11.11 -13.68 15.98
N ASN A 306 12.02 -12.93 16.55
CA ASN A 306 11.86 -12.31 17.85
C ASN A 306 11.86 -10.77 17.80
N ARG A 307 12.00 -10.19 16.62
CA ARG A 307 11.91 -8.74 16.36
C ARG A 307 11.24 -8.50 15.02
N HIS A 308 10.53 -7.37 14.93
CA HIS A 308 9.91 -6.92 13.70
C HIS A 308 10.72 -5.83 13.00
N VAL A 309 10.43 -5.59 11.74
CA VAL A 309 11.10 -4.57 10.95
C VAL A 309 10.44 -3.21 11.17
N ILE A 310 11.28 -2.18 11.34
CA ILE A 310 10.93 -0.76 11.27
C ILE A 310 11.49 -0.21 9.97
N ARG A 311 10.70 0.57 9.24
CA ARG A 311 11.06 1.16 7.96
C ARG A 311 10.98 2.68 8.01
N GLY A 312 11.79 3.31 7.15
CA GLY A 312 11.81 4.76 7.01
C GLY A 312 12.65 5.46 8.08
N ALA A 313 12.91 6.73 7.84
CA ALA A 313 13.48 7.64 8.82
C ALA A 313 12.35 8.32 9.63
N SER A 314 12.74 9.04 10.66
CA SER A 314 11.86 9.82 11.53
C SER A 314 12.38 11.26 11.69
N TRP A 315 11.61 12.09 12.39
CA TRP A 315 12.01 13.44 12.81
C TRP A 315 13.33 13.46 13.63
N ALA A 316 13.70 12.33 14.23
CA ALA A 316 14.90 12.22 15.05
C ALA A 316 16.15 11.71 14.27
N LEU A 317 16.00 11.35 13.00
CA LEU A 317 17.06 10.77 12.17
C LEU A 317 17.46 11.73 11.05
N GLY A 318 18.78 11.84 10.79
CA GLY A 318 19.30 12.82 9.84
C GLY A 318 20.53 12.40 9.05
N SER A 319 21.16 11.26 9.35
CA SER A 319 22.35 10.86 8.61
C SER A 319 22.03 10.33 7.21
N ARG A 320 23.02 10.40 6.30
CA ARG A 320 22.88 9.81 4.96
C ARG A 320 22.37 8.37 5.00
N SER A 321 22.83 7.57 5.95
CA SER A 321 22.45 6.17 6.07
C SER A 321 20.97 6.00 6.41
N GLU A 322 20.46 6.83 7.30
CA GLU A 322 19.11 6.74 7.85
C GLU A 322 18.04 7.26 6.90
N LEU A 323 18.35 8.31 6.13
CA LEU A 323 17.38 8.93 5.22
C LEU A 323 17.17 8.14 3.92
N ARG A 324 17.95 7.07 3.66
CA ARG A 324 17.75 6.23 2.48
C ARG A 324 16.51 5.35 2.61
N LEU A 325 15.79 5.22 1.50
CA LEU A 325 14.60 4.37 1.42
C LEU A 325 14.89 2.86 1.62
N SER A 326 16.18 2.47 1.69
CA SER A 326 16.61 1.11 2.03
C SER A 326 16.87 0.91 3.52
N TYR A 327 16.89 2.00 4.30
CA TYR A 327 17.11 1.95 5.74
C TYR A 327 16.07 1.08 6.46
N ARG A 328 16.53 0.28 7.42
CA ARG A 328 15.71 -0.61 8.23
C ARG A 328 16.32 -0.90 9.58
N GLU A 329 15.48 -1.06 10.58
CA GLU A 329 15.89 -1.41 11.94
C GLU A 329 15.03 -2.55 12.51
N PRO A 330 15.55 -3.29 13.50
CA PRO A 330 14.78 -4.25 14.29
C PRO A 330 14.17 -3.59 15.52
N GLY A 331 12.97 -4.00 15.88
CA GLY A 331 12.35 -3.58 17.15
C GLY A 331 11.18 -4.46 17.58
N ASN A 332 10.69 -4.22 18.80
CA ASN A 332 9.44 -4.77 19.32
C ASN A 332 8.68 -3.74 20.15
N ASN A 333 9.44 -2.96 20.94
CA ASN A 333 8.90 -2.01 21.91
C ASN A 333 8.64 -0.64 21.27
N GLY A 334 7.76 0.12 21.88
CA GLY A 334 7.48 1.50 21.49
C GLY A 334 8.72 2.39 21.55
N LYS A 335 8.84 3.27 20.55
CA LYS A 335 9.79 4.38 20.50
C LYS A 335 9.03 5.65 20.16
N ILE A 336 9.46 6.78 20.70
CA ILE A 336 8.78 8.08 20.53
C ILE A 336 8.81 8.64 19.11
N ASP A 337 9.59 8.02 18.23
CA ASP A 337 9.76 8.37 16.84
C ASP A 337 9.32 7.24 15.88
N VAL A 338 8.62 6.21 16.40
CA VAL A 338 8.13 5.06 15.63
C VAL A 338 6.61 4.93 15.78
N GLY A 339 5.93 5.00 14.65
CA GLY A 339 4.50 4.80 14.50
C GLY A 339 4.19 3.68 13.50
N PHE A 340 3.07 3.79 12.79
CA PHE A 340 2.69 2.83 11.74
C PHE A 340 1.67 3.41 10.79
N ARG A 341 1.49 2.75 9.65
CA ARG A 341 0.33 2.89 8.77
C ARG A 341 -0.32 1.55 8.52
N ILE A 342 -1.57 1.59 8.08
CA ILE A 342 -2.35 0.39 7.82
C ILE A 342 -2.37 0.05 6.32
N ALA A 343 -2.57 -1.23 6.05
CA ALA A 343 -2.82 -1.78 4.72
C ALA A 343 -3.91 -2.86 4.81
N ARG A 344 -4.43 -3.33 3.70
CA ARG A 344 -5.25 -4.54 3.61
C ARG A 344 -5.18 -5.12 2.21
N TYR A 345 -5.35 -6.42 2.10
CA TYR A 345 -5.49 -7.04 0.79
C TYR A 345 -6.85 -6.75 0.16
N VAL A 346 -6.89 -6.75 -1.15
CA VAL A 346 -8.17 -6.75 -1.87
C VAL A 346 -8.71 -8.18 -1.88
N ASP A 347 -10.04 -8.30 -1.84
CA ASP A 347 -10.69 -9.61 -2.00
C ASP A 347 -10.25 -10.23 -3.33
N LYS A 348 -10.03 -11.54 -3.34
CA LYS A 348 -9.81 -12.24 -4.61
C LYS A 348 -11.11 -12.23 -5.42
N PRO A 349 -11.06 -12.08 -6.75
CA PRO A 349 -12.21 -12.34 -7.58
C PRO A 349 -12.75 -13.75 -7.24
N LYS A 350 -14.03 -13.87 -7.00
CA LYS A 350 -14.65 -15.20 -7.00
C LYS A 350 -14.60 -15.69 -8.45
N VAL A 351 -13.63 -16.52 -8.75
CA VAL A 351 -13.63 -17.29 -10.00
C VAL A 351 -14.58 -18.44 -9.74
N ASP A 352 -15.76 -18.38 -10.33
CA ASP A 352 -16.61 -19.57 -10.41
C ASP A 352 -15.85 -20.60 -11.25
N LEU A 353 -15.35 -21.65 -10.57
CA LEU A 353 -14.68 -22.80 -11.15
C LEU A 353 -15.67 -23.64 -11.98
#